data_d0e8873262e932ddc0f42f4e88f90cd7
#
_entry.id   d0e8873262e932ddc0f42f4e88f90cd7
#
_cell.length_a   1.000
_cell.length_b   1.000
_cell.length_c   1.000
_cell.angle_alpha   90.00
_cell.angle_beta   90.00
_cell.angle_gamma   90.00
#
_symmetry.space_group_name_H-M   'P 1'
#
loop_
_entity.id
_entity.type
_entity.pdbx_description
1 polymer ?
#
loop_
_entity_poly.entity_id
_entity_poly.type
_entity_poly.pdbx_seq_one_letter_code
_entity_poly.pdbx_strand_id
1 'polypeptide(L)' 'MLPIQCKMARTALEMGVKQLADAAAVSTNTIVRFERGEDLKPRTIAAIRTVLEEAGVIFLDGDYSGVGGPGIRLKAME' A
#
# COMPACT_ATOMS: atom_id res chain seq x y z
N MET A 1 -2.08 -1.99 6.99
CA MET A 1 -2.25 -1.09 5.81
C MET A 1 -3.72 -0.95 5.50
N LEU A 2 -4.18 0.27 5.36
CA LEU A 2 -5.55 0.56 4.95
C LEU A 2 -5.66 0.67 3.43
N PRO A 3 -6.85 0.46 2.85
CA PRO A 3 -7.04 0.60 1.40
C PRO A 3 -6.53 1.92 0.83
N ILE A 4 -6.81 3.03 1.50
CA ILE A 4 -6.36 4.34 1.04
C ILE A 4 -4.84 4.46 1.06
N GLN A 5 -4.16 3.84 2.02
CA GLN A 5 -2.70 3.83 2.08
C GLN A 5 -2.09 3.08 0.90
N CYS A 6 -2.72 2.00 0.45
CA CYS A 6 -2.29 1.27 -0.73
C CYS A 6 -2.32 2.17 -1.97
N LYS A 7 -3.41 2.89 -2.15
CA LYS A 7 -3.56 3.81 -3.28
C LYS A 7 -2.56 4.97 -3.19
N MET A 8 -2.37 5.54 -2.00
CA MET A 8 -1.40 6.61 -1.78
C MET A 8 0.02 6.14 -2.10
N ALA A 9 0.39 4.95 -1.61
CA ALA A 9 1.72 4.39 -1.82
C ALA A 9 1.98 4.13 -3.30
N ARG A 10 1.03 3.51 -3.96
CA ARG A 10 1.10 3.22 -5.39
C ARG A 10 1.27 4.50 -6.20
N THR A 11 0.47 5.52 -5.87
CA THR A 11 0.52 6.82 -6.54
C THR A 11 1.85 7.50 -6.29
N ALA A 12 2.35 7.49 -5.07
CA ALA A 12 3.63 8.09 -4.72
C ALA A 12 4.80 7.44 -5.44
N LEU A 13 4.71 6.14 -5.71
CA LEU A 13 5.73 5.37 -6.43
C LEU A 13 5.53 5.40 -7.95
N GLU A 14 4.47 6.04 -8.42
CA GLU A 14 4.06 6.01 -9.83
C GLU A 14 3.86 4.57 -10.33
N MET A 15 3.35 3.71 -9.46
CA MET A 15 3.17 2.29 -9.71
C MET A 15 1.73 2.01 -10.13
N GLY A 16 1.56 1.35 -11.27
CA GLY A 16 0.23 0.95 -11.74
C GLY A 16 -0.32 -0.25 -10.97
N VAL A 17 -1.63 -0.46 -11.07
CA VAL A 17 -2.30 -1.61 -10.43
C VAL A 17 -1.68 -2.92 -10.90
N LYS A 18 -1.45 -3.07 -12.21
CA LYS A 18 -0.88 -4.30 -12.77
C LYS A 18 0.53 -4.55 -12.22
N GLN A 19 1.33 -3.50 -12.12
CA GLN A 19 2.70 -3.58 -11.61
C GLN A 19 2.71 -4.10 -10.17
N LEU A 20 1.85 -3.54 -9.32
CA LEU A 20 1.74 -3.97 -7.94
C LEU A 20 1.23 -5.39 -7.84
N ALA A 21 0.20 -5.73 -8.62
CA ALA A 21 -0.38 -7.07 -8.63
C ALA A 21 0.67 -8.12 -9.02
N ASP A 22 1.42 -7.86 -10.08
CA ASP A 22 2.47 -8.79 -10.54
C ASP A 22 3.54 -8.98 -9.46
N ALA A 23 3.99 -7.90 -8.83
CA ALA A 23 5.02 -7.96 -7.79
C ALA A 23 4.53 -8.69 -6.53
N ALA A 24 3.27 -8.54 -6.19
CA ALA A 24 2.68 -9.19 -5.01
C ALA A 24 2.14 -10.59 -5.31
N ALA A 25 2.23 -11.03 -6.57
CA ALA A 25 1.72 -12.32 -7.04
C ALA A 25 0.22 -12.49 -6.79
N VAL A 26 -0.54 -11.43 -7.05
CA VAL A 26 -2.01 -11.44 -6.96
C VAL A 26 -2.59 -10.92 -8.26
N SER A 27 -3.92 -11.05 -8.43
CA SER A 27 -4.58 -10.52 -9.62
C SER A 27 -4.75 -9.00 -9.51
N THR A 28 -4.85 -8.33 -10.66
CA THR A 28 -5.17 -6.91 -10.70
C THR A 28 -6.49 -6.64 -9.99
N ASN A 29 -7.46 -7.53 -10.16
CA ASN A 29 -8.76 -7.39 -9.51
C ASN A 29 -8.65 -7.40 -7.99
N THR A 30 -7.70 -8.16 -7.44
CA THR A 30 -7.45 -8.18 -5.99
C THR A 30 -7.03 -6.79 -5.50
N ILE A 31 -6.14 -6.12 -6.21
CA ILE A 31 -5.71 -4.76 -5.85
C ILE A 31 -6.88 -3.78 -5.96
N VAL A 32 -7.63 -3.83 -7.07
CA VAL A 32 -8.78 -2.95 -7.28
C VAL A 32 -9.81 -3.11 -6.16
N ARG A 33 -10.11 -4.36 -5.80
CA ARG A 33 -11.08 -4.64 -4.73
C ARG A 33 -10.59 -4.16 -3.38
N PHE A 34 -9.31 -4.35 -3.07
CA PHE A 34 -8.75 -3.87 -1.81
C PHE A 34 -8.83 -2.34 -1.73
N GLU A 35 -8.41 -1.64 -2.78
CA GLU A 35 -8.44 -0.18 -2.78
C GLU A 35 -9.86 0.38 -2.75
N ARG A 36 -10.83 -0.43 -3.13
CA ARG A 36 -12.25 -0.08 -3.04
C ARG A 36 -12.81 -0.26 -1.62
N GLY A 37 -12.06 -0.92 -0.74
CA GLY A 37 -12.46 -1.14 0.64
C GLY A 37 -12.99 -2.54 0.94
N GLU A 38 -12.86 -3.49 0.00
CA GLU A 38 -13.27 -4.86 0.25
C GLU A 38 -12.25 -5.60 1.10
N ASP A 39 -12.73 -6.53 1.91
CA ASP A 39 -11.87 -7.33 2.80
C ASP A 39 -11.06 -8.34 2.00
N LEU A 40 -9.79 -8.46 2.33
CA LEU A 40 -8.91 -9.49 1.83
C LEU A 40 -8.35 -10.29 3.00
N LYS A 41 -7.80 -11.47 2.69
CA LYS A 41 -7.10 -12.26 3.70
C LYS A 41 -5.88 -11.48 4.22
N PRO A 42 -5.61 -11.55 5.54
CA PRO A 42 -4.45 -10.84 6.12
C PRO A 42 -3.13 -11.13 5.41
N ARG A 43 -2.89 -12.37 4.98
CA ARG A 43 -1.65 -12.70 4.27
C ARG A 43 -1.56 -12.05 2.90
N THR A 44 -2.70 -11.82 2.25
CA THR A 44 -2.73 -11.12 0.95
C THR A 44 -2.38 -9.66 1.15
N ILE A 45 -2.96 -9.03 2.18
CA ILE A 45 -2.64 -7.64 2.54
C ILE A 45 -1.16 -7.53 2.91
N ALA A 46 -0.63 -8.48 3.68
CA ALA A 46 0.78 -8.50 4.06
C ALA A 46 1.70 -8.60 2.84
N ALA A 47 1.36 -9.41 1.85
CA ALA A 47 2.14 -9.54 0.62
C ALA A 47 2.19 -8.22 -0.16
N ILE A 48 1.06 -7.55 -0.27
CA ILE A 48 0.97 -6.24 -0.94
C ILE A 48 1.81 -5.21 -0.18
N ARG A 49 1.66 -5.17 1.15
CA ARG A 49 2.42 -4.25 2.00
C ARG A 49 3.92 -4.45 1.85
N THR A 50 4.38 -5.70 1.84
CA THR A 50 5.80 -6.01 1.69
C THR A 50 6.38 -5.45 0.40
N VAL A 51 5.66 -5.59 -0.71
CA VAL A 51 6.10 -5.03 -2.00
C VAL A 51 6.29 -3.52 -1.90
N LEU A 52 5.32 -2.84 -1.30
CA LEU A 52 5.36 -1.38 -1.18
C LEU A 52 6.47 -0.94 -0.21
N GLU A 53 6.66 -1.64 0.89
CA GLU A 53 7.74 -1.35 1.83
C GLU A 53 9.12 -1.55 1.20
N GLU A 54 9.29 -2.61 0.44
CA GLU A 54 10.54 -2.87 -0.28
C GLU A 54 10.80 -1.81 -1.36
N ALA A 55 9.76 -1.20 -1.89
CA ALA A 55 9.88 -0.10 -2.85
C ALA A 55 10.15 1.24 -2.20
N GLY A 56 10.20 1.31 -0.86
CA GLY A 56 10.59 2.51 -0.15
C GLY A 56 9.47 3.22 0.60
N VAL A 57 8.31 2.59 0.75
CA VAL A 57 7.18 3.20 1.46
C VAL A 57 7.27 2.91 2.96
N ILE A 58 7.03 3.93 3.76
CA ILE A 58 6.85 3.82 5.21
C ILE A 58 5.38 4.11 5.49
N PHE A 59 4.69 3.17 6.11
CA PHE A 59 3.28 3.36 6.44
C PHE A 59 3.16 4.07 7.78
N LEU A 60 2.40 5.16 7.79
CA LEU A 60 2.10 5.92 9.00
C LEU A 60 0.70 5.53 9.45
N ASP A 61 0.65 4.68 10.45
CA ASP A 61 -0.62 4.31 11.08
C ASP A 61 -1.06 5.48 11.96
N GLY A 62 -2.28 5.50 12.42
CA GLY A 62 -2.83 6.64 13.13
C GLY A 62 -2.22 6.98 14.49
N ASP A 63 -1.09 6.37 14.82
CA ASP A 63 -0.45 6.50 16.14
C ASP A 63 0.59 7.61 16.25
N TYR A 64 0.93 8.28 15.18
CA TYR A 64 1.93 9.33 15.29
C TYR A 64 1.35 10.54 16.04
N SER A 65 2.21 11.25 16.74
CA SER A 65 1.78 12.40 17.53
C SER A 65 1.47 13.60 16.64
N GLY A 66 0.24 13.73 16.21
CA GLY A 66 -0.19 14.82 15.36
C GLY A 66 -1.66 14.72 15.05
N VAL A 67 -2.20 15.77 14.47
CA VAL A 67 -3.59 15.79 14.02
C VAL A 67 -3.64 15.28 12.59
N GLY A 68 -4.36 14.20 12.37
CA GLY A 68 -4.51 13.66 11.04
C GLY A 68 -4.73 12.16 11.06
N GLY A 69 -5.09 11.62 9.93
CA GLY A 69 -5.32 10.20 9.75
C GLY A 69 -4.09 9.46 9.27
N PRO A 70 -4.25 8.20 8.89
CA PRO A 70 -3.18 7.39 8.34
C PRO A 70 -2.63 7.98 7.04
N GLY A 71 -1.35 7.78 6.79
CA GLY A 71 -0.71 8.26 5.58
C GLY A 71 0.49 7.39 5.23
N ILE A 72 1.31 7.88 4.32
CA ILE A 72 2.56 7.21 3.96
C ILE A 72 3.68 8.24 3.87
N ARG A 73 4.90 7.73 3.92
CA ARG A 73 6.10 8.51 3.68
C ARG A 73 7.01 7.68 2.80
N LEU A 74 7.74 8.33 1.91
CA LEU A 74 8.78 7.65 1.15
C LEU A 74 10.09 7.76 1.91
N LYS A 75 10.90 6.69 1.86
CA LYS A 75 12.23 6.74 2.45
C LYS A 75 13.07 7.78 1.72
N ALA A 76 13.92 8.46 2.48
CA ALA A 76 14.84 9.41 1.88
C ALA A 76 15.80 8.68 0.93
N MET A 77 16.00 9.26 -0.23
CA MET A 77 16.98 8.75 -1.19
C MET A 77 18.35 9.34 -0.83
N GLU A 78 19.32 8.48 -0.74
CA GLU A 78 20.70 8.90 -0.48
C GLU A 78 21.54 8.80 -1.74
#